data_73abb95bcaa540026503a0262cb358e2
#
_entry.id   73abb95bcaa540026503a0262cb358e2
#
_cell.length_a   1.000
_cell.length_b   1.000
_cell.length_c   1.000
_cell.angle_alpha   90.00
_cell.angle_beta   90.00
_cell.angle_gamma   90.00
#
_symmetry.space_group_name_H-M   'P 1'
#
loop_
_entity.id
_entity.type
_entity.pdbx_description
1 polymer ?
#
loop_
_entity_poly.entity_id
_entity_poly.type
_entity_poly.pdbx_seq_one_letter_code
_entity_poly.pdbx_strand_id
1 'polypeptide(L)'
;MSPPGFTGHWTEVSSVWRVLARVSGAEAASAVLALLDGSADAVSAFETEADEWRVEAYRQSPALNTDLRMQLALAAAAAGGTLTDLCEERLPARDWVAENQLSFPPLRVGRFFIYGSHYRGKVPAGRMGIAVDAATAFGTGEHPSTRGCLLALERLAWRRKFSKPLEIGSGTGILSIAAAKLLRRRVLAGDIDPNAVSVSRHNAARNGLAGFVETRRAPGYRDRSIGGSRYDLILSNILARPLAIMAPDLARRLAPGGRAVLSGLLRGQEPIVLAPHRGCGIVLDHRLVVDGWSTLVMRTRRVAGTKMGAEAPICEFGSVRWRVRPRLAGPASHVSKKARAAQMSRAYDGLRRDR
;
A
#
# COMPACT_ATOMS: atom_id res chain seq x y z
N MET A 1 -2.57 39.04 -4.43
CA MET A 1 -2.22 38.40 -3.13
C MET A 1 -1.88 36.94 -3.38
N SER A 2 -0.59 36.60 -3.35
CA SER A 2 -0.10 35.23 -3.52
C SER A 2 -0.39 34.44 -2.25
N PRO A 3 -0.79 33.15 -2.34
CA PRO A 3 -1.00 32.32 -1.15
C PRO A 3 0.34 32.04 -0.45
N PRO A 4 0.36 31.89 0.89
CA PRO A 4 1.57 31.67 1.65
C PRO A 4 2.21 30.33 1.23
N GLY A 5 3.50 30.41 0.92
CA GLY A 5 4.30 29.26 0.55
C GLY A 5 4.38 28.27 1.72
N PHE A 6 4.15 27.01 1.38
CA PHE A 6 4.34 25.86 2.28
C PHE A 6 5.84 25.66 2.47
N THR A 7 6.41 26.22 3.54
CA THR A 7 7.75 25.89 4.00
C THR A 7 7.71 24.64 4.89
N GLY A 8 7.35 23.51 4.28
CA GLY A 8 7.68 22.22 4.86
C GLY A 8 9.18 22.00 4.66
N HIS A 9 9.95 21.87 5.74
CA HIS A 9 11.32 21.37 5.68
C HIS A 9 11.28 19.97 5.03
N TRP A 10 11.46 19.94 3.72
CA TRP A 10 11.94 18.74 3.06
C TRP A 10 13.37 18.59 3.54
N THR A 11 13.61 17.61 4.41
CA THR A 11 14.95 17.18 4.74
C THR A 11 15.73 17.09 3.43
N GLU A 12 16.88 17.78 3.38
CA GLU A 12 17.84 17.76 2.27
C GLU A 12 17.86 16.35 1.68
N VAL A 13 17.61 16.25 0.37
CA VAL A 13 17.66 14.97 -0.33
C VAL A 13 19.10 14.51 -0.20
N SER A 14 19.36 13.64 0.78
CA SER A 14 20.69 13.12 1.06
C SER A 14 21.15 12.40 -0.19
N SER A 15 22.34 12.73 -0.67
CA SER A 15 22.95 12.00 -1.77
C SER A 15 23.07 10.53 -1.38
N VAL A 16 22.65 9.67 -2.28
CA VAL A 16 22.72 8.22 -2.11
C VAL A 16 23.97 7.71 -2.82
N TRP A 17 24.72 6.84 -2.16
CA TRP A 17 25.85 6.15 -2.74
C TRP A 17 25.42 4.76 -3.18
N ARG A 18 25.80 4.36 -4.37
CA ARG A 18 25.58 3.02 -4.91
C ARG A 18 26.91 2.28 -5.02
N VAL A 19 27.02 1.14 -4.33
CA VAL A 19 28.07 0.16 -4.58
C VAL A 19 27.52 -0.83 -5.61
N LEU A 20 28.22 -1.01 -6.70
CA LEU A 20 27.89 -1.95 -7.76
C LEU A 20 28.99 -2.99 -7.86
N ALA A 21 28.63 -4.27 -7.70
CA ALA A 21 29.53 -5.42 -7.83
C ALA A 21 29.04 -6.32 -8.97
N ARG A 22 29.93 -6.75 -9.84
CA ARG A 22 29.69 -7.82 -10.83
C ARG A 22 30.36 -9.09 -10.31
N VAL A 23 29.59 -10.19 -10.31
CA VAL A 23 30.01 -11.43 -9.69
C VAL A 23 29.61 -12.60 -10.61
N SER A 24 30.56 -13.52 -10.86
CA SER A 24 30.22 -14.79 -11.49
C SER A 24 29.79 -15.82 -10.44
N GLY A 25 28.71 -16.54 -10.73
CA GLY A 25 28.15 -17.56 -9.83
C GLY A 25 27.02 -17.06 -8.91
N ALA A 26 25.90 -17.76 -8.91
CA ALA A 26 24.72 -17.40 -8.11
C ALA A 26 24.99 -17.44 -6.60
N GLU A 27 25.77 -18.43 -6.12
CA GLU A 27 26.14 -18.56 -4.72
C GLU A 27 27.09 -17.45 -4.28
N ALA A 28 28.05 -17.09 -5.15
CA ALA A 28 28.95 -15.98 -4.92
C ALA A 28 28.21 -14.63 -4.87
N ALA A 29 27.23 -14.41 -5.76
CA ALA A 29 26.39 -13.23 -5.73
C ALA A 29 25.57 -13.16 -4.43
N SER A 30 25.06 -14.29 -3.95
CA SER A 30 24.35 -14.37 -2.67
C SER A 30 25.25 -14.06 -1.48
N ALA A 31 26.49 -14.52 -1.48
CA ALA A 31 27.48 -14.24 -0.44
C ALA A 31 27.85 -12.75 -0.41
N VAL A 32 28.10 -12.15 -1.56
CA VAL A 32 28.38 -10.72 -1.70
C VAL A 32 27.20 -9.87 -1.24
N LEU A 33 25.97 -10.25 -1.64
CA LEU A 33 24.75 -9.57 -1.24
C LEU A 33 24.55 -9.62 0.28
N ALA A 34 24.77 -10.78 0.91
CA ALA A 34 24.62 -10.94 2.35
C ALA A 34 25.60 -10.06 3.13
N LEU A 35 26.82 -9.91 2.64
CA LEU A 35 27.84 -9.07 3.25
C LEU A 35 27.49 -7.58 3.14
N LEU A 36 26.98 -7.16 2.00
CA LEU A 36 26.53 -5.79 1.77
C LEU A 36 25.26 -5.45 2.55
N ASP A 37 24.33 -6.41 2.73
CA ASP A 37 23.04 -6.21 3.44
C ASP A 37 23.24 -5.78 4.90
N GLY A 38 24.32 -6.21 5.54
CA GLY A 38 24.63 -5.84 6.92
C GLY A 38 24.84 -4.34 7.16
N SER A 39 25.18 -3.58 6.10
CA SER A 39 25.60 -2.19 6.20
C SER A 39 24.93 -1.24 5.20
N ALA A 40 24.01 -1.73 4.37
CA ALA A 40 23.32 -0.94 3.37
C ALA A 40 21.84 -0.69 3.75
N ASP A 41 21.29 0.41 3.25
CA ASP A 41 19.87 0.75 3.40
C ASP A 41 18.98 -0.14 2.51
N ALA A 42 19.51 -0.58 1.34
CA ALA A 42 18.88 -1.51 0.42
C ALA A 42 19.94 -2.26 -0.38
N VAL A 43 19.68 -3.54 -0.68
CA VAL A 43 20.50 -4.36 -1.56
C VAL A 43 19.64 -5.12 -2.55
N SER A 44 20.19 -5.39 -3.73
CA SER A 44 19.54 -6.18 -4.79
C SER A 44 20.59 -6.93 -5.59
N ALA A 45 20.18 -8.08 -6.16
CA ALA A 45 21.00 -8.85 -7.09
C ALA A 45 20.16 -9.21 -8.32
N PHE A 46 20.75 -9.09 -9.50
CA PHE A 46 20.12 -9.37 -10.78
C PHE A 46 21.07 -10.24 -11.62
N GLU A 47 20.54 -11.32 -12.18
CA GLU A 47 21.24 -12.07 -13.20
C GLU A 47 21.21 -11.25 -14.50
N THR A 48 22.38 -10.96 -15.05
CA THR A 48 22.52 -10.13 -16.26
C THR A 48 22.74 -10.96 -17.52
N GLU A 49 23.56 -12.01 -17.39
CA GLU A 49 23.85 -13.02 -18.41
C GLU A 49 23.97 -14.37 -17.72
N ALA A 50 24.11 -15.46 -18.48
CA ALA A 50 24.25 -16.78 -17.90
C ALA A 50 25.42 -16.81 -16.90
N ASP A 51 25.11 -17.07 -15.63
CA ASP A 51 26.06 -17.12 -14.50
C ASP A 51 26.77 -15.78 -14.13
N GLU A 52 26.35 -14.66 -14.72
CA GLU A 52 26.84 -13.33 -14.36
C GLU A 52 25.76 -12.54 -13.58
N TRP A 53 26.15 -12.01 -12.43
CA TRP A 53 25.26 -11.31 -11.50
C TRP A 53 25.72 -9.90 -11.26
N ARG A 54 24.77 -8.99 -11.18
CA ARG A 54 24.96 -7.62 -10.74
C ARG A 54 24.36 -7.44 -9.35
N VAL A 55 25.21 -7.19 -8.35
CA VAL A 55 24.79 -6.89 -6.97
C VAL A 55 24.89 -5.39 -6.73
N GLU A 56 23.84 -4.78 -6.24
CA GLU A 56 23.76 -3.35 -5.94
C GLU A 56 23.44 -3.14 -4.46
N ALA A 57 24.14 -2.20 -3.82
CA ALA A 57 23.87 -1.78 -2.47
C ALA A 57 23.78 -0.25 -2.40
N TYR A 58 22.76 0.25 -1.73
CA TYR A 58 22.46 1.68 -1.60
C TYR A 58 22.68 2.15 -0.17
N ARG A 59 23.35 3.29 0.02
CA ARG A 59 23.78 3.82 1.31
C ARG A 59 23.71 5.35 1.34
N GLN A 60 23.63 5.92 2.54
CA GLN A 60 23.63 7.37 2.72
C GLN A 60 25.06 7.98 2.76
N SER A 61 26.10 7.15 2.91
CA SER A 61 27.50 7.55 2.95
C SER A 61 28.39 6.58 2.16
N PRO A 62 29.55 7.03 1.64
CA PRO A 62 30.48 6.15 0.97
C PRO A 62 31.01 5.09 1.94
N ALA A 63 31.28 3.91 1.42
CA ALA A 63 31.74 2.79 2.24
C ALA A 63 32.82 1.94 1.59
N LEU A 64 33.05 2.12 0.30
CA LEU A 64 33.96 1.27 -0.44
C LEU A 64 35.43 1.66 -0.11
N ASN A 65 35.99 0.98 0.89
CA ASN A 65 37.38 1.04 1.27
C ASN A 65 38.11 -0.26 0.87
N THR A 66 39.41 -0.32 1.11
CA THR A 66 40.27 -1.47 0.78
C THR A 66 39.78 -2.73 1.50
N ASP A 67 39.37 -2.63 2.77
CA ASP A 67 38.91 -3.76 3.58
C ASP A 67 37.60 -4.36 3.04
N LEU A 68 36.65 -3.51 2.72
CA LEU A 68 35.36 -3.99 2.14
C LEU A 68 35.59 -4.62 0.77
N ARG A 69 36.48 -4.05 -0.07
CA ARG A 69 36.85 -4.65 -1.36
C ARG A 69 37.40 -6.06 -1.20
N MET A 70 38.31 -6.22 -0.24
CA MET A 70 38.91 -7.52 0.06
C MET A 70 37.91 -8.52 0.60
N GLN A 71 37.04 -8.08 1.52
CA GLN A 71 35.98 -8.94 2.08
C GLN A 71 35.01 -9.42 1.00
N LEU A 72 34.59 -8.54 0.08
CA LEU A 72 33.68 -8.91 -1.01
C LEU A 72 34.33 -9.90 -1.98
N ALA A 73 35.61 -9.68 -2.32
CA ALA A 73 36.37 -10.59 -3.18
C ALA A 73 36.56 -11.98 -2.53
N LEU A 74 36.89 -12.00 -1.24
CA LEU A 74 37.02 -13.25 -0.48
C LEU A 74 35.68 -13.99 -0.36
N ALA A 75 34.58 -13.27 -0.12
CA ALA A 75 33.26 -13.88 -0.04
C ALA A 75 32.83 -14.49 -1.37
N ALA A 76 33.09 -13.84 -2.49
CA ALA A 76 32.83 -14.38 -3.82
C ALA A 76 33.68 -15.64 -4.08
N ALA A 77 34.97 -15.58 -3.80
CA ALA A 77 35.88 -16.72 -3.99
C ALA A 77 35.54 -17.91 -3.10
N ALA A 78 35.20 -17.68 -1.84
CA ALA A 78 34.80 -18.74 -0.90
C ALA A 78 33.51 -19.45 -1.33
N ALA A 79 32.64 -18.79 -2.07
CA ALA A 79 31.41 -19.33 -2.65
C ALA A 79 31.60 -19.88 -4.09
N GLY A 80 32.85 -20.07 -4.53
CA GLY A 80 33.16 -20.69 -5.83
C GLY A 80 33.02 -19.78 -7.05
N GLY A 81 32.85 -18.47 -6.86
CA GLY A 81 32.77 -17.49 -7.95
C GLY A 81 33.87 -16.44 -7.89
N THR A 82 33.75 -15.40 -8.71
CA THR A 82 34.70 -14.30 -8.78
C THR A 82 34.03 -12.96 -8.80
N LEU A 83 34.63 -11.98 -8.12
CA LEU A 83 34.24 -10.58 -8.20
C LEU A 83 34.97 -9.95 -9.43
N THR A 84 34.25 -9.68 -10.51
CA THR A 84 34.79 -9.22 -11.80
C THR A 84 34.90 -7.71 -11.86
N ASP A 85 34.00 -6.99 -11.20
CA ASP A 85 33.99 -5.52 -11.17
C ASP A 85 33.41 -5.03 -9.84
N LEU A 86 33.93 -3.90 -9.34
CA LEU A 86 33.47 -3.27 -8.13
C LEU A 86 33.68 -1.76 -8.17
N CYS A 87 32.61 -1.01 -8.23
CA CYS A 87 32.65 0.43 -8.19
C CYS A 87 31.67 1.03 -7.17
N GLU A 88 31.97 2.23 -6.72
CA GLU A 88 31.07 3.04 -5.92
C GLU A 88 30.85 4.36 -6.62
N GLU A 89 29.61 4.75 -6.75
CA GLU A 89 29.25 6.02 -7.34
C GLU A 89 28.28 6.80 -6.46
N ARG A 90 28.44 8.10 -6.46
CA ARG A 90 27.48 9.00 -5.86
C ARG A 90 26.35 9.23 -6.83
N LEU A 91 25.18 8.74 -6.50
CA LEU A 91 23.99 9.04 -7.27
C LEU A 91 23.58 10.50 -6.98
N PRO A 92 23.32 11.30 -8.02
CA PRO A 92 22.75 12.62 -7.79
C PRO A 92 21.46 12.46 -7.00
N ALA A 93 21.18 13.41 -6.14
CA ALA A 93 19.92 13.50 -5.43
C ALA A 93 18.78 13.67 -6.46
N ARG A 94 18.39 12.56 -7.08
CA ARG A 94 17.25 12.50 -7.98
C ARG A 94 16.04 12.22 -7.14
N ASP A 95 15.05 13.03 -7.29
CA ASP A 95 13.71 12.73 -6.79
C ASP A 95 13.08 11.65 -7.68
N TRP A 96 13.52 10.37 -7.44
CA TRP A 96 12.98 9.19 -8.13
C TRP A 96 11.46 9.10 -8.00
N VAL A 97 10.92 9.71 -6.95
CA VAL A 97 9.48 9.80 -6.73
C VAL A 97 8.88 10.78 -7.72
N ALA A 98 9.51 11.94 -7.92
CA ALA A 98 9.05 12.92 -8.91
C ALA A 98 9.23 12.40 -10.34
N GLU A 99 10.35 11.77 -10.68
CA GLU A 99 10.58 11.20 -12.02
C GLU A 99 9.59 10.08 -12.36
N ASN A 100 9.32 9.15 -11.42
CA ASN A 100 8.30 8.14 -11.61
C ASN A 100 6.88 8.75 -11.67
N GLN A 101 6.62 9.81 -10.92
CA GLN A 101 5.34 10.52 -11.01
C GLN A 101 5.15 11.19 -12.37
N LEU A 102 6.23 11.75 -12.96
CA LEU A 102 6.18 12.38 -14.29
C LEU A 102 5.95 11.39 -15.44
N SER A 103 6.31 10.13 -15.26
CA SER A 103 6.14 9.07 -16.27
C SER A 103 4.76 8.39 -16.23
N PHE A 104 3.93 8.71 -15.23
CA PHE A 104 2.65 8.04 -15.02
C PHE A 104 1.57 8.50 -16.00
N PRO A 105 1.18 7.67 -16.99
CA PRO A 105 0.13 8.05 -17.91
C PRO A 105 -1.25 8.06 -17.20
N PRO A 106 -2.17 8.93 -17.64
CA PRO A 106 -3.51 8.92 -17.08
C PRO A 106 -4.21 7.56 -17.25
N LEU A 107 -4.80 7.06 -16.17
CA LEU A 107 -5.45 5.77 -16.12
C LEU A 107 -6.97 5.90 -16.15
N ARG A 108 -7.64 5.05 -16.93
CA ARG A 108 -9.11 4.96 -16.98
C ARG A 108 -9.58 3.72 -16.22
N VAL A 109 -10.39 3.91 -15.18
CA VAL A 109 -10.99 2.81 -14.40
C VAL A 109 -12.48 3.10 -14.24
N GLY A 110 -13.35 2.34 -14.91
CA GLY A 110 -14.77 2.65 -14.95
C GLY A 110 -15.00 4.10 -15.40
N ARG A 111 -15.77 4.88 -14.65
CA ARG A 111 -15.99 6.31 -14.89
C ARG A 111 -14.88 7.23 -14.37
N PHE A 112 -13.91 6.68 -13.64
CA PHE A 112 -12.83 7.47 -13.09
C PHE A 112 -11.71 7.67 -14.13
N PHE A 113 -11.15 8.87 -14.13
CA PHE A 113 -9.96 9.26 -14.87
C PHE A 113 -8.92 9.74 -13.87
N ILE A 114 -7.90 8.90 -13.64
CA ILE A 114 -6.89 9.10 -12.58
C ILE A 114 -5.64 9.66 -13.25
N TYR A 115 -5.06 10.72 -12.69
CA TYR A 115 -3.90 11.39 -13.26
C TYR A 115 -3.03 12.03 -12.18
N GLY A 116 -1.74 12.13 -12.42
CA GLY A 116 -0.79 12.84 -11.57
C GLY A 116 -0.86 14.36 -11.75
N SER A 117 -0.22 15.12 -10.85
CA SER A 117 -0.16 16.59 -10.88
C SER A 117 0.49 17.16 -12.15
N HIS A 118 1.36 16.40 -12.80
CA HIS A 118 2.04 16.75 -14.04
C HIS A 118 1.13 16.74 -15.27
N TYR A 119 -0.03 16.09 -15.19
CA TYR A 119 -0.96 16.01 -16.32
C TYR A 119 -1.54 17.36 -16.66
N ARG A 120 -1.34 17.81 -17.90
CA ARG A 120 -1.81 19.10 -18.42
C ARG A 120 -3.03 18.98 -19.37
N GLY A 121 -3.43 17.75 -19.68
CA GLY A 121 -4.56 17.50 -20.54
C GLY A 121 -5.91 17.76 -19.85
N LYS A 122 -6.99 17.62 -20.63
CA LYS A 122 -8.36 17.74 -20.10
C LYS A 122 -8.89 16.38 -19.67
N VAL A 123 -9.65 16.36 -18.59
CA VAL A 123 -10.43 15.18 -18.21
C VAL A 123 -11.46 14.91 -19.31
N PRO A 124 -11.51 13.69 -19.87
CA PRO A 124 -12.47 13.38 -20.94
C PRO A 124 -13.92 13.59 -20.48
N ALA A 125 -14.77 14.04 -21.40
CA ALA A 125 -16.18 14.28 -21.14
C ALA A 125 -16.86 13.03 -20.54
N GLY A 126 -17.74 13.23 -19.57
CA GLY A 126 -18.45 12.15 -18.87
C GLY A 126 -17.59 11.34 -17.88
N ARG A 127 -16.31 11.70 -17.70
CA ARG A 127 -15.42 11.06 -16.72
C ARG A 127 -15.29 11.90 -15.45
N MET A 128 -15.01 11.21 -14.36
CA MET A 128 -14.75 11.82 -13.06
C MET A 128 -13.23 11.86 -12.85
N GLY A 129 -12.64 13.05 -12.98
CA GLY A 129 -11.20 13.25 -12.78
C GLY A 129 -10.81 13.07 -11.31
N ILE A 130 -9.71 12.36 -11.06
CA ILE A 130 -9.09 12.22 -9.75
C ILE A 130 -7.61 12.51 -9.91
N ALA A 131 -7.17 13.65 -9.38
CA ALA A 131 -5.76 14.00 -9.31
C ALA A 131 -5.13 13.29 -8.10
N VAL A 132 -4.09 12.48 -8.31
CA VAL A 132 -3.40 11.74 -7.26
C VAL A 132 -1.90 11.84 -7.43
N ASP A 133 -1.24 12.35 -6.40
CA ASP A 133 0.21 12.27 -6.26
C ASP A 133 0.53 11.23 -5.19
N ALA A 134 1.30 10.20 -5.58
CA ALA A 134 1.57 9.08 -4.69
C ALA A 134 2.62 9.41 -3.63
N ALA A 135 3.53 10.31 -3.92
CA ALA A 135 4.70 10.55 -3.08
C ALA A 135 5.29 9.20 -2.59
N THR A 136 5.37 9.00 -1.27
CA THR A 136 5.80 7.73 -0.67
C THR A 136 4.62 6.80 -0.29
N ALA A 137 3.36 7.21 -0.54
CA ALA A 137 2.17 6.46 -0.14
C ALA A 137 1.74 5.48 -1.24
N PHE A 138 1.15 4.34 -0.82
CA PHE A 138 0.59 3.35 -1.74
C PHE A 138 -0.75 3.85 -2.34
N GLY A 139 -1.01 3.52 -3.61
CA GLY A 139 -2.32 3.73 -4.24
C GLY A 139 -2.34 4.80 -5.34
N THR A 140 -1.52 4.63 -6.39
CA THR A 140 -1.54 5.48 -7.61
C THR A 140 -2.76 5.22 -8.50
N GLY A 141 -3.50 4.14 -8.24
CA GLY A 141 -4.59 3.68 -9.11
C GLY A 141 -4.17 2.60 -10.12
N GLU A 142 -2.88 2.44 -10.43
CA GLU A 142 -2.37 1.41 -11.34
C GLU A 142 -2.53 0.00 -10.79
N HIS A 143 -2.31 -0.14 -9.48
CA HIS A 143 -2.33 -1.45 -8.85
C HIS A 143 -3.70 -2.13 -9.04
N PRO A 144 -3.74 -3.40 -9.47
CA PRO A 144 -4.99 -4.10 -9.76
C PRO A 144 -6.00 -4.11 -8.60
N SER A 145 -5.51 -4.16 -7.34
CA SER A 145 -6.38 -4.09 -6.17
C SER A 145 -7.11 -2.75 -6.04
N THR A 146 -6.44 -1.64 -6.37
CA THR A 146 -7.05 -0.30 -6.37
C THR A 146 -8.08 -0.17 -7.49
N ARG A 147 -7.74 -0.69 -8.69
CA ARG A 147 -8.69 -0.74 -9.82
C ARG A 147 -9.94 -1.54 -9.46
N GLY A 148 -9.77 -2.71 -8.83
CA GLY A 148 -10.88 -3.54 -8.35
C GLY A 148 -11.76 -2.80 -7.34
N CYS A 149 -11.18 -2.07 -6.37
CA CYS A 149 -11.93 -1.27 -5.40
C CYS A 149 -12.74 -0.16 -6.07
N LEU A 150 -12.16 0.58 -7.03
CA LEU A 150 -12.85 1.64 -7.76
C LEU A 150 -14.03 1.11 -8.57
N LEU A 151 -13.87 -0.02 -9.26
CA LEU A 151 -14.94 -0.69 -10.00
C LEU A 151 -16.05 -1.21 -9.07
N ALA A 152 -15.68 -1.78 -7.92
CA ALA A 152 -16.64 -2.23 -6.91
C ALA A 152 -17.43 -1.05 -6.34
N LEU A 153 -16.74 0.05 -6.01
CA LEU A 153 -17.36 1.28 -5.51
C LEU A 153 -18.35 1.86 -6.52
N GLU A 154 -17.97 1.97 -7.78
CA GLU A 154 -18.84 2.44 -8.86
C GLU A 154 -20.11 1.58 -8.96
N ARG A 155 -19.94 0.24 -9.03
CA ARG A 155 -21.07 -0.70 -9.12
C ARG A 155 -22.01 -0.61 -7.93
N LEU A 156 -21.46 -0.43 -6.72
CA LEU A 156 -22.25 -0.27 -5.50
C LEU A 156 -23.06 1.02 -5.50
N ALA A 157 -22.43 2.14 -5.91
CA ALA A 157 -23.06 3.45 -5.95
C ALA A 157 -24.22 3.54 -6.96
N TRP A 158 -24.18 2.75 -8.03
CA TRP A 158 -25.28 2.63 -8.98
C TRP A 158 -26.52 1.93 -8.40
N ARG A 159 -26.30 1.01 -7.47
CA ARG A 159 -27.35 0.17 -6.91
C ARG A 159 -27.89 0.67 -5.59
N ARG A 160 -27.14 1.51 -4.88
CA ARG A 160 -27.46 1.91 -3.51
C ARG A 160 -26.93 3.31 -3.21
N LYS A 161 -27.64 4.00 -2.33
CA LYS A 161 -27.17 5.26 -1.73
C LYS A 161 -26.40 4.91 -0.46
N PHE A 162 -25.28 5.57 -0.26
CA PHE A 162 -24.46 5.51 0.95
C PHE A 162 -24.35 6.91 1.53
N SER A 163 -24.46 7.02 2.85
CA SER A 163 -24.48 8.30 3.57
C SER A 163 -23.30 8.49 4.49
N LYS A 164 -22.71 7.42 4.98
CA LYS A 164 -21.62 7.43 5.95
C LYS A 164 -20.49 6.47 5.55
N PRO A 165 -19.70 6.81 4.53
CA PRO A 165 -18.57 6.01 4.09
C PRO A 165 -17.36 6.20 4.99
N LEU A 166 -16.58 5.12 5.16
CA LEU A 166 -15.31 5.04 5.88
C LEU A 166 -14.27 4.35 5.02
N GLU A 167 -13.04 4.82 5.05
CA GLU A 167 -11.88 4.11 4.53
C GLU A 167 -10.86 3.82 5.65
N ILE A 168 -10.31 2.60 5.69
CA ILE A 168 -9.21 2.20 6.56
C ILE A 168 -8.03 1.74 5.71
N GLY A 169 -6.87 2.35 5.95
CA GLY A 169 -5.68 2.22 5.11
C GLY A 169 -5.79 3.12 3.88
N SER A 170 -5.92 4.42 4.10
CA SER A 170 -6.24 5.37 3.02
C SER A 170 -5.10 5.57 2.02
N GLY A 171 -3.83 5.38 2.43
CA GLY A 171 -2.68 5.61 1.56
C GLY A 171 -2.71 6.99 0.89
N THR A 172 -2.83 7.03 -0.43
CA THR A 172 -2.99 8.28 -1.20
C THR A 172 -4.36 8.95 -1.04
N GLY A 173 -5.35 8.27 -0.46
CA GLY A 173 -6.73 8.73 -0.35
C GLY A 173 -7.57 8.55 -1.61
N ILE A 174 -7.08 7.82 -2.60
CA ILE A 174 -7.77 7.67 -3.90
C ILE A 174 -9.19 7.11 -3.76
N LEU A 175 -9.42 6.12 -2.88
CA LEU A 175 -10.74 5.54 -2.69
C LEU A 175 -11.68 6.48 -1.94
N SER A 176 -11.17 7.21 -0.94
CA SER A 176 -11.95 8.25 -0.26
C SER A 176 -12.33 9.39 -1.19
N ILE A 177 -11.41 9.84 -2.04
CA ILE A 177 -11.66 10.88 -3.06
C ILE A 177 -12.71 10.38 -4.06
N ALA A 178 -12.56 9.14 -4.56
CA ALA A 178 -13.52 8.52 -5.46
C ALA A 178 -14.92 8.41 -4.81
N ALA A 179 -14.97 7.96 -3.56
CA ALA A 179 -16.22 7.85 -2.80
C ALA A 179 -16.87 9.21 -2.58
N ALA A 180 -16.10 10.23 -2.17
CA ALA A 180 -16.61 11.58 -1.94
C ALA A 180 -17.19 12.19 -3.22
N LYS A 181 -16.49 12.08 -4.35
CA LYS A 181 -16.97 12.56 -5.66
C LYS A 181 -18.22 11.83 -6.12
N LEU A 182 -18.21 10.50 -6.02
CA LEU A 182 -19.28 9.65 -6.54
C LEU A 182 -20.56 9.72 -5.71
N LEU A 183 -20.41 9.70 -4.38
CA LEU A 183 -21.53 9.66 -3.43
C LEU A 183 -22.01 11.07 -3.03
N ARG A 184 -21.18 12.11 -3.23
CA ARG A 184 -21.40 13.47 -2.74
C ARG A 184 -21.63 13.51 -1.23
N ARG A 185 -20.83 12.74 -0.50
CA ARG A 185 -20.89 12.58 0.96
C ARG A 185 -19.52 12.79 1.57
N ARG A 186 -19.51 13.20 2.84
CA ARG A 186 -18.28 13.22 3.64
C ARG A 186 -17.80 11.79 3.86
N VAL A 187 -16.49 11.58 3.71
CA VAL A 187 -15.79 10.31 3.91
C VAL A 187 -14.80 10.51 5.03
N LEU A 188 -14.82 9.63 6.01
CA LEU A 188 -13.75 9.54 7.00
C LEU A 188 -12.69 8.57 6.48
N ALA A 189 -11.43 9.00 6.47
CA ALA A 189 -10.30 8.24 5.96
C ALA A 189 -9.24 8.08 7.06
N GLY A 190 -8.96 6.85 7.46
CA GLY A 190 -7.97 6.52 8.48
C GLY A 190 -6.77 5.80 7.91
N ASP A 191 -5.57 6.17 8.38
CA ASP A 191 -4.35 5.43 8.13
C ASP A 191 -3.48 5.38 9.39
N ILE A 192 -2.70 4.32 9.55
CA ILE A 192 -1.74 4.20 10.67
C ILE A 192 -0.50 5.08 10.43
N ASP A 193 -0.13 5.27 9.16
CA ASP A 193 1.02 6.06 8.76
C ASP A 193 0.67 7.56 8.69
N PRO A 194 1.31 8.43 9.49
CA PRO A 194 1.08 9.86 9.45
C PRO A 194 1.43 10.48 8.08
N ASN A 195 2.38 9.91 7.35
CA ASN A 195 2.71 10.36 6.00
C ASN A 195 1.56 10.09 5.03
N ALA A 196 0.97 8.89 5.08
CA ALA A 196 -0.22 8.55 4.28
C ALA A 196 -1.39 9.48 4.60
N VAL A 197 -1.62 9.82 5.88
CA VAL A 197 -2.64 10.80 6.28
C VAL A 197 -2.38 12.18 5.66
N SER A 198 -1.12 12.63 5.65
CA SER A 198 -0.74 13.92 5.04
C SER A 198 -0.94 13.91 3.53
N VAL A 199 -0.50 12.86 2.84
CA VAL A 199 -0.66 12.67 1.38
C VAL A 199 -2.14 12.61 1.01
N SER A 200 -2.94 11.83 1.73
CA SER A 200 -4.39 11.72 1.51
C SER A 200 -5.09 13.08 1.66
N ARG A 201 -4.72 13.87 2.68
CA ARG A 201 -5.25 15.22 2.90
C ARG A 201 -4.87 16.15 1.75
N HIS A 202 -3.62 16.14 1.32
CA HIS A 202 -3.13 16.93 0.20
C HIS A 202 -3.90 16.59 -1.09
N ASN A 203 -4.02 15.31 -1.42
CA ASN A 203 -4.75 14.85 -2.60
C ASN A 203 -6.24 15.21 -2.53
N ALA A 204 -6.87 15.12 -1.35
CA ALA A 204 -8.26 15.58 -1.17
C ALA A 204 -8.42 17.07 -1.45
N ALA A 205 -7.52 17.90 -0.94
CA ALA A 205 -7.53 19.35 -1.20
C ALA A 205 -7.36 19.67 -2.69
N ARG A 206 -6.42 19.00 -3.36
CA ARG A 206 -6.21 19.15 -4.82
C ARG A 206 -7.43 18.79 -5.66
N ASN A 207 -8.26 17.89 -5.19
CA ASN A 207 -9.51 17.50 -5.83
C ASN A 207 -10.69 18.40 -5.43
N GLY A 208 -10.47 19.48 -4.67
CA GLY A 208 -11.54 20.35 -4.16
C GLY A 208 -12.41 19.70 -3.08
N LEU A 209 -11.85 18.68 -2.37
CA LEU A 209 -12.59 17.87 -1.41
C LEU A 209 -12.09 18.01 0.03
N ALA A 210 -11.37 19.09 0.37
CA ALA A 210 -10.86 19.33 1.72
C ALA A 210 -11.98 19.29 2.80
N GLY A 211 -13.20 19.71 2.48
CA GLY A 211 -14.37 19.65 3.37
C GLY A 211 -15.16 18.33 3.29
N PHE A 212 -14.81 17.44 2.37
CA PHE A 212 -15.52 16.16 2.14
C PHE A 212 -14.71 14.95 2.56
N VAL A 213 -13.38 14.98 2.52
CA VAL A 213 -12.52 13.87 2.96
C VAL A 213 -11.83 14.30 4.26
N GLU A 214 -12.27 13.72 5.35
CA GLU A 214 -11.68 13.92 6.67
C GLU A 214 -10.63 12.85 6.91
N THR A 215 -9.35 13.23 6.98
CA THR A 215 -8.23 12.31 7.17
C THR A 215 -7.79 12.28 8.63
N ARG A 216 -7.58 11.07 9.18
CA ARG A 216 -7.17 10.85 10.57
C ARG A 216 -6.05 9.81 10.65
N ARG A 217 -5.13 10.01 11.60
CA ARG A 217 -4.24 8.92 11.99
C ARG A 217 -5.03 7.94 12.85
N ALA A 218 -5.24 6.74 12.35
CA ALA A 218 -6.05 5.73 13.02
C ALA A 218 -5.50 4.32 12.77
N PRO A 219 -5.09 3.59 13.82
CA PRO A 219 -4.63 2.21 13.71
C PRO A 219 -5.81 1.22 13.59
N GLY A 220 -6.67 1.42 12.58
CA GLY A 220 -7.84 0.60 12.32
C GLY A 220 -9.12 1.10 12.99
N TYR A 221 -10.10 0.23 13.15
CA TYR A 221 -11.46 0.58 13.57
C TYR A 221 -11.62 0.91 15.07
N ARG A 222 -10.61 0.64 15.90
CA ARG A 222 -10.67 0.85 17.35
C ARG A 222 -10.33 2.26 17.78
N ASP A 223 -9.77 3.04 16.86
CA ASP A 223 -9.45 4.43 17.15
C ASP A 223 -10.70 5.22 17.56
N ARG A 224 -10.55 6.13 18.53
CA ARG A 224 -11.66 6.96 19.03
C ARG A 224 -12.27 7.85 17.96
N SER A 225 -11.47 8.32 17.02
CA SER A 225 -11.94 9.16 15.92
C SER A 225 -12.85 8.40 14.93
N ILE A 226 -12.70 7.07 14.85
CA ILE A 226 -13.51 6.17 14.03
C ILE A 226 -14.56 5.47 14.90
N GLY A 227 -14.27 5.31 16.18
CA GLY A 227 -15.07 4.58 17.13
C GLY A 227 -16.44 5.20 17.43
N GLY A 228 -17.39 4.37 17.87
CA GLY A 228 -18.74 4.77 18.28
C GLY A 228 -19.76 4.82 17.16
N SER A 229 -19.36 5.02 15.91
CA SER A 229 -20.27 5.10 14.76
C SER A 229 -20.33 3.79 13.97
N ARG A 230 -21.46 3.58 13.28
CA ARG A 230 -21.58 2.56 12.23
C ARG A 230 -21.57 3.23 10.87
N TYR A 231 -20.99 2.54 9.88
CA TYR A 231 -20.77 3.01 8.53
C TYR A 231 -21.56 2.12 7.55
N ASP A 232 -22.20 2.74 6.60
CA ASP A 232 -22.97 2.00 5.58
C ASP A 232 -22.12 1.54 4.39
N LEU A 233 -20.93 2.14 4.23
CA LEU A 233 -19.89 1.70 3.30
C LEU A 233 -18.53 1.75 4.00
N ILE A 234 -17.79 0.63 3.96
CA ILE A 234 -16.42 0.54 4.44
C ILE A 234 -15.53 0.14 3.26
N LEU A 235 -14.46 0.88 3.04
CA LEU A 235 -13.43 0.59 2.04
C LEU A 235 -12.13 0.26 2.76
N SER A 236 -11.43 -0.81 2.34
CA SER A 236 -10.11 -1.13 2.87
C SER A 236 -9.30 -1.91 1.84
N ASN A 237 -8.21 -1.30 1.37
CA ASN A 237 -7.28 -1.89 0.42
C ASN A 237 -5.91 -2.07 1.08
N ILE A 238 -5.80 -3.09 1.92
CA ILE A 238 -4.61 -3.42 2.72
C ILE A 238 -4.32 -4.91 2.66
N LEU A 239 -3.21 -5.36 3.24
CA LEU A 239 -2.80 -6.76 3.22
C LEU A 239 -3.84 -7.70 3.86
N ALA A 240 -3.89 -8.96 3.39
CA ALA A 240 -4.87 -9.97 3.80
C ALA A 240 -4.88 -10.26 5.31
N ARG A 241 -3.70 -10.35 5.96
CA ARG A 241 -3.61 -10.62 7.41
C ARG A 241 -4.21 -9.50 8.28
N PRO A 242 -3.87 -8.21 8.08
CA PRO A 242 -4.55 -7.12 8.77
C PRO A 242 -6.06 -7.12 8.56
N LEU A 243 -6.56 -7.37 7.34
CA LEU A 243 -7.99 -7.49 7.08
C LEU A 243 -8.63 -8.59 7.93
N ALA A 244 -7.99 -9.76 8.01
CA ALA A 244 -8.47 -10.89 8.80
C ALA A 244 -8.52 -10.58 10.30
N ILE A 245 -7.47 -9.94 10.84
CA ILE A 245 -7.39 -9.56 12.26
C ILE A 245 -8.47 -8.53 12.62
N MET A 246 -8.79 -7.61 11.73
CA MET A 246 -9.78 -6.56 11.96
C MET A 246 -11.22 -6.99 11.70
N ALA A 247 -11.49 -8.23 11.31
CA ALA A 247 -12.83 -8.71 10.99
C ALA A 247 -13.88 -8.49 12.12
N PRO A 248 -13.58 -8.72 13.42
CA PRO A 248 -14.51 -8.44 14.50
C PRO A 248 -14.84 -6.95 14.63
N ASP A 249 -13.84 -6.10 14.42
CA ASP A 249 -14.02 -4.66 14.53
C ASP A 249 -14.79 -4.09 13.34
N LEU A 250 -14.52 -4.59 12.13
CA LEU A 250 -15.33 -4.28 10.94
C LEU A 250 -16.80 -4.67 11.17
N ALA A 251 -17.06 -5.85 11.70
CA ALA A 251 -18.44 -6.31 11.96
C ALA A 251 -19.20 -5.40 12.92
N ARG A 252 -18.53 -4.85 13.95
CA ARG A 252 -19.13 -3.88 14.88
C ARG A 252 -19.40 -2.54 14.20
N ARG A 253 -18.59 -2.16 13.23
CA ARG A 253 -18.68 -0.85 12.54
C ARG A 253 -19.53 -0.87 11.28
N LEU A 254 -19.76 -2.01 10.67
CA LEU A 254 -20.61 -2.09 9.51
C LEU A 254 -22.10 -1.98 9.93
N ALA A 255 -22.79 -1.01 9.35
CA ALA A 255 -24.21 -0.82 9.59
C ALA A 255 -25.04 -2.02 9.07
N PRO A 256 -26.21 -2.32 9.65
CA PRO A 256 -27.14 -3.28 9.07
C PRO A 256 -27.44 -2.95 7.61
N GLY A 257 -27.29 -3.93 6.72
CA GLY A 257 -27.43 -3.73 5.29
C GLY A 257 -26.27 -3.00 4.60
N GLY A 258 -25.25 -2.57 5.33
CA GLY A 258 -24.05 -1.94 4.79
C GLY A 258 -23.23 -2.87 3.90
N ARG A 259 -22.24 -2.29 3.25
CA ARG A 259 -21.26 -2.99 2.40
C ARG A 259 -19.83 -2.66 2.83
N ALA A 260 -18.97 -3.68 2.77
CA ALA A 260 -17.54 -3.48 2.87
C ALA A 260 -16.86 -3.94 1.58
N VAL A 261 -15.92 -3.15 1.08
CA VAL A 261 -15.07 -3.48 -0.06
C VAL A 261 -13.67 -3.71 0.48
N LEU A 262 -13.21 -4.96 0.41
CA LEU A 262 -11.93 -5.40 0.94
C LEU A 262 -11.04 -5.87 -0.20
N SER A 263 -9.82 -5.34 -0.29
CA SER A 263 -8.85 -5.70 -1.32
C SER A 263 -7.41 -5.60 -0.79
N GLY A 264 -6.41 -5.78 -1.66
CA GLY A 264 -5.00 -5.88 -1.26
C GLY A 264 -4.58 -7.32 -0.97
N LEU A 265 -5.30 -8.27 -1.57
CA LEU A 265 -5.07 -9.71 -1.43
C LEU A 265 -5.10 -10.40 -2.79
N LEU A 266 -4.27 -11.42 -2.95
CA LEU A 266 -4.30 -12.32 -4.10
C LEU A 266 -5.48 -13.29 -3.98
N ARG A 267 -5.92 -13.85 -5.12
CA ARG A 267 -7.03 -14.82 -5.15
C ARG A 267 -6.81 -16.01 -4.20
N GLY A 268 -5.61 -16.54 -4.11
CA GLY A 268 -5.27 -17.62 -3.19
C GLY A 268 -5.35 -17.26 -1.70
N GLN A 269 -5.34 -15.96 -1.37
CA GLN A 269 -5.43 -15.46 0.00
C GLN A 269 -6.88 -15.18 0.46
N GLU A 270 -7.87 -15.32 -0.40
CA GLU A 270 -9.29 -15.09 -0.05
C GLU A 270 -9.75 -15.87 1.19
N PRO A 271 -9.40 -17.15 1.39
CA PRO A 271 -9.83 -17.91 2.57
C PRO A 271 -9.35 -17.28 3.88
N ILE A 272 -8.15 -16.67 3.89
CA ILE A 272 -7.58 -15.98 5.06
C ILE A 272 -8.48 -14.82 5.51
N VAL A 273 -9.09 -14.11 4.55
CA VAL A 273 -9.96 -12.97 4.83
C VAL A 273 -11.40 -13.42 5.06
N LEU A 274 -11.93 -14.33 4.22
CA LEU A 274 -13.33 -14.73 4.27
C LEU A 274 -13.70 -15.49 5.54
N ALA A 275 -12.82 -16.38 6.04
CA ALA A 275 -13.14 -17.24 7.20
C ALA A 275 -13.43 -16.40 8.47
N PRO A 276 -12.54 -15.48 8.94
CA PRO A 276 -12.80 -14.69 10.14
C PRO A 276 -14.00 -13.73 9.96
N HIS A 277 -14.20 -13.16 8.77
CA HIS A 277 -15.36 -12.31 8.52
C HIS A 277 -16.67 -13.09 8.60
N ARG A 278 -16.69 -14.31 8.05
CA ARG A 278 -17.86 -15.21 8.14
C ARG A 278 -18.18 -15.55 9.58
N GLY A 279 -17.18 -15.82 10.41
CA GLY A 279 -17.32 -16.04 11.86
C GLY A 279 -17.95 -14.85 12.58
N CYS A 280 -17.74 -13.63 12.07
CA CYS A 280 -18.34 -12.41 12.60
C CYS A 280 -19.67 -12.00 11.93
N GLY A 281 -20.31 -12.89 11.19
CA GLY A 281 -21.59 -12.61 10.52
C GLY A 281 -21.47 -11.72 9.27
N ILE A 282 -20.27 -11.53 8.74
CA ILE A 282 -20.02 -10.81 7.48
C ILE A 282 -19.77 -11.83 6.38
N VAL A 283 -20.61 -11.81 5.35
CA VAL A 283 -20.56 -12.78 4.25
C VAL A 283 -20.22 -12.10 2.92
N LEU A 284 -19.63 -12.87 2.02
CA LEU A 284 -19.35 -12.42 0.66
C LEU A 284 -20.66 -12.16 -0.09
N ASP A 285 -20.78 -11.00 -0.69
CA ASP A 285 -21.86 -10.62 -1.60
C ASP A 285 -21.45 -10.94 -3.05
N HIS A 286 -20.34 -10.40 -3.49
CA HIS A 286 -19.70 -10.73 -4.77
C HIS A 286 -18.21 -10.40 -4.74
N ARG A 287 -17.49 -10.86 -5.76
CA ARG A 287 -16.05 -10.59 -5.94
C ARG A 287 -15.76 -10.05 -7.34
N LEU A 288 -14.66 -9.30 -7.44
CA LEU A 288 -14.02 -8.96 -8.69
C LEU A 288 -12.57 -9.46 -8.60
N VAL A 289 -12.04 -9.95 -9.72
CA VAL A 289 -10.64 -10.33 -9.83
C VAL A 289 -10.06 -9.51 -10.97
N VAL A 290 -8.95 -8.81 -10.71
CA VAL A 290 -8.21 -8.01 -11.67
C VAL A 290 -6.76 -8.44 -11.57
N ASP A 291 -6.18 -8.97 -12.64
CA ASP A 291 -4.78 -9.38 -12.72
C ASP A 291 -4.34 -10.22 -11.49
N GLY A 292 -5.13 -11.25 -11.12
CA GLY A 292 -4.86 -12.12 -9.98
C GLY A 292 -5.18 -11.56 -8.59
N TRP A 293 -5.52 -10.28 -8.48
CA TRP A 293 -5.90 -9.62 -7.23
C TRP A 293 -7.40 -9.64 -7.01
N SER A 294 -7.80 -9.99 -5.79
CA SER A 294 -9.21 -10.08 -5.41
C SER A 294 -9.70 -8.81 -4.73
N THR A 295 -10.90 -8.39 -5.11
CA THR A 295 -11.70 -7.40 -4.40
C THR A 295 -12.99 -8.05 -3.95
N LEU A 296 -13.18 -8.12 -2.64
CA LEU A 296 -14.30 -8.79 -1.99
C LEU A 296 -15.33 -7.75 -1.56
N VAL A 297 -16.53 -7.82 -2.10
CA VAL A 297 -17.65 -7.03 -1.59
C VAL A 297 -18.39 -7.87 -0.57
N MET A 298 -18.39 -7.40 0.67
CA MET A 298 -18.91 -8.07 1.84
C MET A 298 -20.19 -7.39 2.33
N ARG A 299 -21.05 -8.14 3.01
CA ARG A 299 -22.28 -7.62 3.65
C ARG A 299 -22.55 -8.32 4.97
N THR A 300 -23.35 -7.72 5.83
CA THR A 300 -23.90 -8.40 6.99
C THR A 300 -24.80 -9.56 6.56
N ARG A 301 -24.74 -10.69 7.28
CA ARG A 301 -25.64 -11.83 7.09
C ARG A 301 -27.07 -11.36 7.38
N ARG A 302 -28.02 -11.62 6.50
CA ARG A 302 -29.43 -11.45 6.82
C ARG A 302 -29.84 -12.55 7.80
N VAL A 303 -30.25 -12.19 9.00
CA VAL A 303 -30.95 -13.10 9.91
C VAL A 303 -32.40 -13.06 9.48
N ALA A 304 -32.93 -14.18 8.97
CA ALA A 304 -34.34 -14.29 8.64
C ALA A 304 -35.16 -14.17 9.95
N GLY A 305 -36.04 -13.19 10.04
CA GLY A 305 -37.05 -13.12 11.08
C GLY A 305 -36.81 -12.25 12.30
N THR A 306 -35.72 -11.45 12.41
CA THR A 306 -35.53 -10.58 13.58
C THR A 306 -35.93 -9.13 13.26
N LYS A 307 -37.00 -8.64 13.92
CA LYS A 307 -37.34 -7.22 14.00
C LYS A 307 -36.12 -6.45 14.57
N MET A 308 -35.83 -5.28 13.98
CA MET A 308 -34.72 -4.41 14.38
C MET A 308 -34.71 -4.19 15.89
N GLY A 309 -33.69 -4.68 16.57
CA GLY A 309 -33.50 -4.51 18.01
C GLY A 309 -32.51 -5.46 18.68
N ALA A 310 -31.84 -6.35 17.95
CA ALA A 310 -30.93 -7.32 18.55
C ALA A 310 -29.48 -6.85 18.53
N GLU A 311 -28.83 -6.97 19.66
CA GLU A 311 -27.40 -6.79 19.92
C GLU A 311 -26.57 -7.53 18.86
N ALA A 312 -25.41 -6.93 18.50
CA ALA A 312 -24.45 -7.53 17.59
C ALA A 312 -24.04 -8.91 18.14
N PRO A 313 -23.97 -9.97 17.29
CA PRO A 313 -23.52 -11.28 17.76
C PRO A 313 -22.13 -11.15 18.39
N ILE A 314 -21.98 -11.64 19.61
CA ILE A 314 -20.70 -11.76 20.29
C ILE A 314 -19.90 -12.79 19.50
N CYS A 315 -18.78 -12.41 18.92
CA CYS A 315 -17.87 -13.34 18.27
C CYS A 315 -17.14 -14.13 19.36
N GLU A 316 -17.68 -15.30 19.74
CA GLU A 316 -16.93 -16.28 20.53
C GLU A 316 -15.94 -17.00 19.61
N PHE A 317 -14.69 -16.62 19.65
CA PHE A 317 -13.59 -17.43 19.20
C PHE A 317 -13.22 -18.39 20.32
N GLY A 318 -13.23 -19.69 20.02
CA GLY A 318 -12.76 -20.72 20.91
C GLY A 318 -11.45 -20.34 21.61
N SER A 319 -11.24 -20.78 22.83
CA SER A 319 -10.32 -20.39 23.87
C SER A 319 -8.81 -20.34 23.51
N VAL A 320 -8.41 -19.64 22.48
CA VAL A 320 -7.03 -19.26 22.23
C VAL A 320 -6.82 -17.83 22.73
N ARG A 321 -6.48 -17.74 24.02
CA ARG A 321 -6.01 -16.48 24.62
C ARG A 321 -4.65 -16.12 24.04
N TRP A 322 -4.61 -15.33 23.00
CA TRP A 322 -3.42 -14.61 22.63
C TRP A 322 -3.17 -13.51 23.66
N ARG A 323 -2.32 -13.79 24.66
CA ARG A 323 -1.75 -12.75 25.50
C ARG A 323 -0.77 -11.96 24.64
N VAL A 324 -1.24 -10.86 24.07
CA VAL A 324 -0.36 -9.79 23.63
C VAL A 324 0.21 -9.15 24.89
N ARG A 325 1.40 -9.56 25.30
CA ARG A 325 2.17 -8.78 26.28
C ARG A 325 2.49 -7.43 25.60
N PRO A 326 2.17 -6.30 26.23
CA PRO A 326 2.71 -5.02 25.76
C PRO A 326 4.22 -5.09 25.99
N ARG A 327 5.02 -5.17 24.95
CA ARG A 327 6.45 -4.87 25.03
C ARG A 327 6.53 -3.37 25.27
N LEU A 328 7.03 -3.02 26.43
CA LEU A 328 7.53 -1.71 26.76
C LEU A 328 8.46 -1.23 25.64
N ALA A 329 8.35 0.05 25.32
CA ALA A 329 9.07 0.74 24.26
C ALA A 329 10.58 0.49 24.37
N GLY A 330 11.10 -0.28 23.43
CA GLY A 330 12.50 -0.29 23.04
C GLY A 330 12.63 0.46 21.72
N PRO A 331 13.81 0.98 21.36
CA PRO A 331 13.97 1.87 20.22
C PRO A 331 13.54 1.21 18.93
N ALA A 332 12.89 1.98 18.07
CA ALA A 332 12.28 1.59 16.81
C ALA A 332 13.24 0.78 15.92
N SER A 333 12.98 -0.51 15.78
CA SER A 333 13.71 -1.36 14.85
C SER A 333 13.18 -1.17 13.43
N HIS A 334 14.08 -0.85 12.52
CA HIS A 334 13.91 -0.54 11.09
C HIS A 334 13.42 -1.71 10.18
N VAL A 335 12.55 -2.59 10.63
CA VAL A 335 12.13 -3.79 9.87
C VAL A 335 11.09 -3.48 8.76
N SER A 336 10.43 -2.31 8.77
CA SER A 336 9.29 -2.04 7.90
C SER A 336 9.64 -1.65 6.45
N LYS A 337 10.82 -1.09 6.18
CA LYS A 337 11.18 -0.61 4.82
C LYS A 337 11.67 -1.73 3.89
N LYS A 338 12.38 -2.71 4.41
CA LYS A 338 12.93 -3.83 3.61
C LYS A 338 11.87 -4.76 3.02
N ALA A 339 10.80 -5.03 3.74
CA ALA A 339 9.71 -5.88 3.26
C ALA A 339 8.92 -5.24 2.10
N ARG A 340 8.83 -3.91 2.05
CA ARG A 340 8.13 -3.20 0.98
C ARG A 340 8.93 -3.16 -0.34
N ALA A 341 10.25 -2.99 -0.26
CA ALA A 341 11.11 -2.96 -1.45
C ALA A 341 11.19 -4.33 -2.15
N ALA A 342 11.32 -5.42 -1.39
CA ALA A 342 11.38 -6.78 -1.93
C ALA A 342 10.05 -7.22 -2.56
N GLN A 343 8.92 -6.73 -2.07
CA GLN A 343 7.60 -7.05 -2.61
C GLN A 343 7.30 -6.28 -3.91
N MET A 344 7.84 -5.06 -4.05
CA MET A 344 7.75 -4.27 -5.29
C MET A 344 8.64 -4.81 -6.40
N SER A 345 9.86 -5.29 -6.10
CA SER A 345 10.78 -5.88 -7.08
C SER A 345 10.20 -7.15 -7.71
N ARG A 346 9.64 -8.06 -6.93
CA ARG A 346 9.05 -9.32 -7.47
C ARG A 346 7.81 -9.11 -8.33
N ALA A 347 7.07 -8.02 -8.14
CA ALA A 347 5.92 -7.69 -8.98
C ALA A 347 6.33 -7.14 -10.35
N TYR A 348 7.54 -6.56 -10.45
CA TYR A 348 8.06 -5.96 -11.70
C TYR A 348 8.69 -6.99 -12.64
N ASP A 349 9.29 -8.06 -12.11
CA ASP A 349 9.96 -9.11 -12.91
C ASP A 349 8.98 -10.06 -13.60
N GLY A 350 7.75 -10.20 -13.13
CA GLY A 350 6.69 -10.99 -13.78
C GLY A 350 6.20 -10.41 -15.10
N LEU A 351 6.37 -9.11 -15.34
CA LEU A 351 5.84 -8.40 -16.50
C LEU A 351 6.79 -8.37 -17.71
N ARG A 352 8.03 -8.86 -17.59
CA ARG A 352 9.02 -8.89 -18.68
C ARG A 352 9.15 -10.22 -19.42
N ARG A 353 8.47 -11.28 -18.97
CA ARG A 353 8.58 -12.63 -19.59
C ARG A 353 7.55 -12.93 -20.67
N ASP A 354 6.62 -12.01 -20.94
CA ASP A 354 5.59 -12.18 -22.00
C ASP A 354 5.70 -11.06 -23.06
N ARG A 355 6.91 -10.87 -23.60
CA ARG A 355 7.10 -10.16 -24.88
C ARG A 355 8.22 -10.82 -25.68
#